data_facfa4270d9d1ce160b25c05ffc54388
#
_entry.id   facfa4270d9d1ce160b25c05ffc54388
#
_cell.length_a   1.000
_cell.length_b   1.000
_cell.length_c   1.000
_cell.angle_alpha   90.00
_cell.angle_beta   90.00
_cell.angle_gamma   90.00
#
_symmetry.space_group_name_H-M   'P 1'
#
loop_
_entity.id
_entity.type
_entity.pdbx_description
1 polymer ?
#
loop_
_entity_poly.entity_id
_entity_poly.type
_entity_poly.pdbx_seq_one_letter_code
_entity_poly.pdbx_strand_id
1 'polypeptide(L)'
;AIDGAFLMPVEDVFSISGRGTVVTGRVERGIIKVGEEIEIVGIRDTQKTTCTGVEMFRKLLDQGQAGDNVGVLLRGTKREDVERGQVLAKPGSIKPHKHFTGEIYVLSKEEGGRHTPFFNNYRPQFYFRTTDVTGAIELPEGKEMVMPGDNVSITVKLINPIAMEEGLRFAIREGGRTVGAGVVAKIIE
;
A
#
# COMPACT_ATOMS: atom_id res chain seq x y z
N ALA A 1 -15.28 4.68 7.93
CA ALA A 1 -15.47 4.09 6.68
C ALA A 1 -15.94 2.64 6.69
N ILE A 2 -16.90 2.35 7.56
CA ILE A 2 -17.50 1.02 7.66
C ILE A 2 -18.24 0.62 6.38
N ASP A 3 -18.79 1.60 5.68
CA ASP A 3 -19.61 1.37 4.48
C ASP A 3 -18.84 1.04 3.21
N GLY A 4 -17.51 1.17 3.23
CA GLY A 4 -16.70 0.87 2.06
C GLY A 4 -16.45 -0.61 1.87
N ALA A 5 -15.89 -0.98 0.70
CA ALA A 5 -15.45 -2.35 0.47
C ALA A 5 -14.26 -2.65 1.38
N PHE A 6 -14.25 -3.82 2.01
CA PHE A 6 -13.19 -4.21 2.93
C PHE A 6 -11.80 -4.02 2.33
N LEU A 7 -10.91 -3.42 3.11
CA LEU A 7 -9.51 -3.28 2.77
C LEU A 7 -8.68 -3.22 4.04
N MET A 8 -7.66 -4.05 4.12
CA MET A 8 -6.73 -4.09 5.24
C MET A 8 -5.30 -4.23 4.74
N PRO A 9 -4.43 -3.22 4.95
CA PRO A 9 -3.02 -3.36 4.62
C PRO A 9 -2.36 -4.43 5.49
N VAL A 10 -1.52 -5.25 4.88
CA VAL A 10 -0.78 -6.30 5.59
C VAL A 10 0.39 -5.69 6.34
N GLU A 11 0.44 -5.87 7.65
CA GLU A 11 1.56 -5.42 8.48
C GLU A 11 2.49 -6.57 8.78
N ASP A 12 1.99 -7.63 9.41
CA ASP A 12 2.79 -8.81 9.74
C ASP A 12 2.07 -10.10 9.34
N VAL A 13 2.85 -11.14 9.14
CA VAL A 13 2.35 -12.46 8.74
C VAL A 13 2.95 -13.51 9.67
N PHE A 14 2.11 -14.35 10.25
CA PHE A 14 2.52 -15.40 11.18
C PHE A 14 1.96 -16.74 10.75
N SER A 15 2.75 -17.79 11.02
CA SER A 15 2.30 -19.17 10.89
C SER A 15 1.92 -19.65 12.27
N ILE A 16 0.69 -20.17 12.43
CA ILE A 16 0.23 -20.72 13.69
C ILE A 16 0.01 -22.22 13.51
N SER A 17 0.74 -23.02 14.29
CA SER A 17 0.64 -24.48 14.24
C SER A 17 -0.82 -24.93 14.40
N GLY A 18 -1.30 -25.72 13.46
CA GLY A 18 -2.66 -26.26 13.49
C GLY A 18 -3.76 -25.29 13.06
N ARG A 19 -3.43 -24.01 12.79
CA ARG A 19 -4.42 -23.01 12.42
C ARG A 19 -4.15 -22.33 11.06
N GLY A 20 -2.93 -22.44 10.56
CA GLY A 20 -2.56 -21.85 9.28
C GLY A 20 -1.90 -20.49 9.40
N THR A 21 -2.15 -19.62 8.44
CA THR A 21 -1.51 -18.32 8.34
C THR A 21 -2.42 -17.23 8.89
N VAL A 22 -1.85 -16.36 9.72
CA VAL A 22 -2.53 -15.19 10.29
C VAL A 22 -1.86 -13.93 9.76
N VAL A 23 -2.66 -13.02 9.23
CA VAL A 23 -2.19 -11.73 8.75
C VAL A 23 -2.72 -10.66 9.68
N THR A 24 -1.83 -9.82 10.21
CA THR A 24 -2.23 -8.73 11.10
C THR A 24 -2.20 -7.40 10.38
N GLY A 25 -3.08 -6.51 10.81
CA GLY A 25 -3.13 -5.16 10.29
C GLY A 25 -4.30 -4.40 10.86
N ARG A 26 -4.40 -3.15 10.43
CA ARG A 26 -5.53 -2.31 10.79
C ARG A 26 -6.50 -2.25 9.62
N VAL A 27 -7.76 -2.54 9.85
CA VAL A 27 -8.78 -2.45 8.81
C VAL A 27 -8.93 -0.97 8.42
N GLU A 28 -8.66 -0.68 7.17
CA GLU A 28 -8.71 0.69 6.66
C GLU A 28 -10.14 1.12 6.35
N ARG A 29 -10.93 0.20 5.80
CA ARG A 29 -12.34 0.45 5.49
C ARG A 29 -13.12 -0.87 5.41
N GLY A 30 -14.42 -0.77 5.55
CA GLY A 30 -15.31 -1.91 5.40
C GLY A 30 -15.33 -2.86 6.58
N ILE A 31 -15.88 -4.03 6.34
CA ILE A 31 -16.05 -5.09 7.35
C ILE A 31 -15.57 -6.40 6.76
N ILE A 32 -14.83 -7.18 7.55
CA ILE A 32 -14.45 -8.55 7.19
C ILE A 32 -15.15 -9.51 8.14
N LYS A 33 -15.81 -10.52 7.58
CA LYS A 33 -16.51 -11.55 8.35
C LYS A 33 -15.92 -12.90 8.10
N VAL A 34 -15.96 -13.74 9.12
CA VAL A 34 -15.56 -15.15 8.99
C VAL A 34 -16.42 -15.80 7.90
N GLY A 35 -15.77 -16.54 7.01
CA GLY A 35 -16.43 -17.23 5.89
C GLY A 35 -16.38 -16.45 4.58
N GLU A 36 -16.02 -15.17 4.60
CA GLU A 36 -15.97 -14.36 3.38
C GLU A 36 -14.72 -14.64 2.57
N GLU A 37 -14.90 -14.60 1.24
CA GLU A 37 -13.79 -14.68 0.29
C GLU A 37 -13.13 -13.32 0.23
N ILE A 38 -11.79 -13.32 0.17
CA ILE A 38 -10.99 -12.10 0.04
C ILE A 38 -9.90 -12.33 -0.99
N GLU A 39 -9.31 -11.22 -1.47
CA GLU A 39 -8.15 -11.24 -2.35
C GLU A 39 -6.95 -10.66 -1.64
N ILE A 40 -5.78 -11.20 -1.97
CA ILE A 40 -4.48 -10.68 -1.54
C ILE A 40 -3.92 -9.95 -2.75
N VAL A 41 -3.78 -8.63 -2.65
CA VAL A 41 -3.48 -7.77 -3.80
C VAL A 41 -2.19 -6.99 -3.60
N GLY A 42 -1.36 -6.95 -4.65
CA GLY A 42 -0.12 -6.18 -4.69
C GLY A 42 1.11 -7.05 -4.71
N ILE A 43 2.20 -6.52 -5.22
CA ILE A 43 3.54 -7.11 -5.30
C ILE A 43 3.59 -8.37 -6.15
N ARG A 44 2.74 -9.34 -5.89
CA ARG A 44 2.63 -10.61 -6.62
C ARG A 44 1.30 -10.69 -7.32
N ASP A 45 1.10 -11.76 -8.09
CA ASP A 45 -0.18 -12.03 -8.70
C ASP A 45 -1.28 -12.09 -7.64
N THR A 46 -2.43 -11.53 -7.94
CA THR A 46 -3.56 -11.52 -7.02
C THR A 46 -3.99 -12.96 -6.71
N GLN A 47 -4.16 -13.24 -5.42
CA GLN A 47 -4.59 -14.55 -4.95
C GLN A 47 -5.94 -14.42 -4.25
N LYS A 48 -6.74 -15.49 -4.34
CA LYS A 48 -8.01 -15.57 -3.61
C LYS A 48 -7.85 -16.50 -2.43
N THR A 49 -8.48 -16.16 -1.32
CA THR A 49 -8.50 -17.01 -0.14
C THR A 49 -9.80 -16.74 0.62
N THR A 50 -9.99 -17.45 1.71
CA THR A 50 -11.18 -17.29 2.55
C THR A 50 -10.74 -16.92 3.96
N CYS A 51 -11.43 -15.97 4.56
CA CYS A 51 -11.24 -15.63 5.96
C CYS A 51 -11.86 -16.73 6.82
N THR A 52 -11.04 -17.46 7.55
CA THR A 52 -11.51 -18.54 8.41
C THR A 52 -11.57 -18.14 9.89
N GLY A 53 -11.10 -16.95 10.21
CA GLY A 53 -11.16 -16.45 11.58
C GLY A 53 -10.71 -15.00 11.64
N VAL A 54 -11.25 -14.29 12.62
CA VAL A 54 -10.86 -12.91 12.93
C VAL A 54 -10.57 -12.89 14.42
N GLU A 55 -9.42 -12.33 14.81
CA GLU A 55 -9.10 -12.23 16.23
C GLU A 55 -8.59 -10.85 16.59
N MET A 56 -8.89 -10.43 17.81
CA MET A 56 -8.44 -9.17 18.37
C MET A 56 -8.23 -9.37 19.87
N PHE A 57 -7.07 -8.94 20.38
CA PHE A 57 -6.73 -9.14 21.81
C PHE A 57 -6.87 -10.60 22.25
N ARG A 58 -6.42 -11.54 21.39
CA ARG A 58 -6.47 -13.01 21.66
C ARG A 58 -7.88 -13.58 21.74
N LYS A 59 -8.89 -12.82 21.33
CA LYS A 59 -10.27 -13.30 21.27
C LYS A 59 -10.68 -13.53 19.82
N LEU A 60 -11.43 -14.60 19.60
CA LEU A 60 -12.00 -14.88 18.29
C LEU A 60 -13.28 -14.06 18.15
N LEU A 61 -13.41 -13.41 17.01
CA LEU A 61 -14.55 -12.56 16.69
C LEU A 61 -15.23 -13.07 15.44
N ASP A 62 -16.48 -12.68 15.23
CA ASP A 62 -17.21 -13.02 14.00
C ASP A 62 -16.82 -12.08 12.86
N GLN A 63 -16.37 -10.89 13.20
CA GLN A 63 -16.01 -9.87 12.20
C GLN A 63 -15.06 -8.83 12.76
N GLY A 64 -14.39 -8.11 11.83
CA GLY A 64 -13.61 -6.92 12.14
C GLY A 64 -14.07 -5.79 11.26
N GLN A 65 -13.95 -4.56 11.72
CA GLN A 65 -14.41 -3.39 10.97
C GLN A 65 -13.38 -2.27 10.95
N ALA A 66 -13.60 -1.30 10.07
CA ALA A 66 -12.72 -0.14 9.91
C ALA A 66 -12.30 0.44 11.26
N GLY A 67 -10.99 0.63 11.43
CA GLY A 67 -10.40 1.13 12.66
C GLY A 67 -9.86 0.04 13.59
N ASP A 68 -10.31 -1.21 13.43
CA ASP A 68 -9.86 -2.31 14.29
C ASP A 68 -8.48 -2.82 13.87
N ASN A 69 -7.66 -3.13 14.86
CA ASN A 69 -6.42 -3.88 14.64
C ASN A 69 -6.75 -5.35 14.85
N VAL A 70 -6.64 -6.14 13.80
CA VAL A 70 -7.08 -7.55 13.84
C VAL A 70 -6.05 -8.49 13.25
N GLY A 71 -6.18 -9.76 13.58
CA GLY A 71 -5.52 -10.85 12.89
C GLY A 71 -6.57 -11.58 12.08
N VAL A 72 -6.29 -11.80 10.79
CA VAL A 72 -7.19 -12.52 9.88
C VAL A 72 -6.56 -13.87 9.54
N LEU A 73 -7.28 -14.95 9.79
CA LEU A 73 -6.82 -16.29 9.45
C LEU A 73 -7.22 -16.59 8.00
N LEU A 74 -6.25 -17.09 7.23
CA LEU A 74 -6.43 -17.35 5.79
C LEU A 74 -6.39 -18.84 5.52
N ARG A 75 -7.37 -19.31 4.73
CA ARG A 75 -7.46 -20.73 4.35
C ARG A 75 -6.43 -21.06 3.27
N GLY A 76 -5.67 -22.15 3.48
CA GLY A 76 -4.81 -22.69 2.45
C GLY A 76 -3.69 -21.77 1.99
N THR A 77 -3.42 -20.71 2.74
CA THR A 77 -2.39 -19.73 2.39
C THR A 77 -1.18 -19.98 3.29
N LYS A 78 -0.01 -20.07 2.69
CA LYS A 78 1.23 -20.24 3.43
C LYS A 78 1.80 -18.88 3.81
N ARG A 79 2.61 -18.84 4.88
CA ARG A 79 3.24 -17.60 5.32
C ARG A 79 4.04 -16.93 4.22
N GLU A 80 4.73 -17.69 3.38
CA GLU A 80 5.56 -17.17 2.28
C GLU A 80 4.74 -16.68 1.09
N ASP A 81 3.43 -16.90 1.06
CA ASP A 81 2.56 -16.46 -0.03
C ASP A 81 2.02 -15.04 0.19
N VAL A 82 2.22 -14.49 1.38
CA VAL A 82 1.70 -13.17 1.77
C VAL A 82 2.84 -12.35 2.37
N GLU A 83 2.88 -11.06 2.06
CA GLU A 83 3.92 -10.21 2.63
C GLU A 83 3.44 -8.80 2.90
N ARG A 84 4.19 -8.12 3.75
CA ARG A 84 3.97 -6.70 4.04
C ARG A 84 4.01 -5.90 2.74
N GLY A 85 3.09 -4.97 2.59
CA GLY A 85 2.95 -4.17 1.37
C GLY A 85 1.78 -4.61 0.51
N GLN A 86 1.29 -5.83 0.71
CA GLN A 86 0.06 -6.28 0.08
C GLN A 86 -1.13 -5.80 0.90
N VAL A 87 -2.32 -5.93 0.35
CA VAL A 87 -3.56 -5.66 1.09
C VAL A 87 -4.47 -6.88 0.97
N LEU A 88 -5.29 -7.05 2.00
CA LEU A 88 -6.44 -7.97 1.93
C LEU A 88 -7.63 -7.12 1.53
N ALA A 89 -8.41 -7.56 0.59
CA ALA A 89 -9.51 -6.76 0.05
C ALA A 89 -10.70 -7.61 -0.38
N LYS A 90 -11.85 -6.98 -0.44
CA LYS A 90 -13.04 -7.59 -1.04
C LYS A 90 -12.72 -7.91 -2.49
N PRO A 91 -13.06 -9.12 -2.99
CA PRO A 91 -12.74 -9.49 -4.37
C PRO A 91 -13.21 -8.45 -5.38
N GLY A 92 -12.31 -8.10 -6.30
CA GLY A 92 -12.59 -7.14 -7.37
C GLY A 92 -12.65 -5.67 -6.98
N SER A 93 -12.46 -5.35 -5.69
CA SER A 93 -12.62 -3.97 -5.21
C SER A 93 -11.41 -3.07 -5.43
N ILE A 94 -10.23 -3.65 -5.56
CA ILE A 94 -9.00 -2.90 -5.83
C ILE A 94 -8.06 -3.78 -6.63
N LYS A 95 -7.22 -3.15 -7.47
CA LYS A 95 -6.29 -3.87 -8.34
C LYS A 95 -4.87 -3.37 -8.14
N PRO A 96 -3.87 -4.21 -8.46
CA PRO A 96 -2.47 -3.77 -8.38
C PRO A 96 -2.10 -2.95 -9.62
N HIS A 97 -1.31 -1.92 -9.41
CA HIS A 97 -0.84 -1.04 -10.48
C HIS A 97 0.59 -0.60 -10.20
N LYS A 98 1.35 -0.34 -11.24
CA LYS A 98 2.71 0.14 -11.10
C LYS A 98 3.03 1.37 -11.93
N HIS A 99 2.09 1.86 -12.72
CA HIS A 99 2.31 3.04 -13.58
C HIS A 99 1.18 4.03 -13.36
N PHE A 100 1.53 5.20 -12.85
CA PHE A 100 0.53 6.20 -12.48
C PHE A 100 1.11 7.61 -12.56
N THR A 101 0.23 8.62 -12.56
CA THR A 101 0.65 10.01 -12.38
C THR A 101 0.33 10.41 -10.95
N GLY A 102 1.16 11.26 -10.39
CA GLY A 102 0.96 11.76 -9.04
C GLY A 102 1.20 13.25 -8.95
N GLU A 103 0.50 13.89 -8.04
CA GLU A 103 0.75 15.27 -7.67
C GLU A 103 1.57 15.24 -6.39
N ILE A 104 2.76 15.81 -6.42
CA ILE A 104 3.66 15.74 -5.28
C ILE A 104 4.11 17.11 -4.79
N TYR A 105 4.45 17.16 -3.51
CA TYR A 105 5.14 18.26 -2.89
C TYR A 105 6.51 17.74 -2.44
N VAL A 106 7.56 18.43 -2.84
CA VAL A 106 8.93 18.08 -2.45
C VAL A 106 9.31 18.93 -1.25
N LEU A 107 9.61 18.28 -0.12
CA LEU A 107 9.95 19.00 1.11
C LEU A 107 11.13 19.94 0.89
N SER A 108 11.05 21.11 1.47
CA SER A 108 12.15 22.07 1.45
C SER A 108 13.28 21.57 2.35
N LYS A 109 14.45 22.18 2.20
CA LYS A 109 15.58 21.86 3.05
C LYS A 109 15.25 22.08 4.53
N GLU A 110 14.55 23.17 4.82
CA GLU A 110 14.13 23.54 6.18
C GLU A 110 13.15 22.52 6.78
N GLU A 111 12.39 21.84 5.94
CA GLU A 111 11.45 20.82 6.37
C GLU A 111 12.09 19.44 6.48
N GLY A 112 13.40 19.36 6.29
CA GLY A 112 14.11 18.09 6.35
C GLY A 112 14.24 17.36 5.02
N GLY A 113 13.89 18.03 3.91
CA GLY A 113 13.97 17.47 2.59
C GLY A 113 15.36 17.48 1.98
N ARG A 114 15.41 17.26 0.68
CA ARG A 114 16.67 17.27 -0.07
C ARG A 114 17.26 18.68 -0.07
N HIS A 115 18.60 18.75 -0.23
CA HIS A 115 19.30 20.03 -0.37
C HIS A 115 19.56 20.38 -1.83
N THR A 116 19.35 19.43 -2.75
CA THR A 116 19.63 19.59 -4.16
C THR A 116 18.40 19.19 -4.98
N PRO A 117 18.28 19.68 -6.22
CA PRO A 117 17.17 19.28 -7.08
C PRO A 117 17.32 17.83 -7.52
N PHE A 118 16.22 17.26 -8.03
CA PHE A 118 16.32 15.97 -8.70
C PHE A 118 15.86 16.11 -10.16
N PHE A 119 16.25 15.14 -10.97
CA PHE A 119 16.07 15.18 -12.43
C PHE A 119 15.29 13.96 -12.89
N ASN A 120 15.00 13.86 -14.19
CA ASN A 120 14.40 12.68 -14.76
C ASN A 120 15.17 11.42 -14.38
N ASN A 121 14.43 10.33 -14.22
CA ASN A 121 14.98 9.04 -13.83
C ASN A 121 15.48 8.97 -12.39
N TYR A 122 15.10 9.95 -11.56
CA TYR A 122 15.28 9.85 -10.12
C TYR A 122 14.52 8.62 -9.64
N ARG A 123 15.15 7.79 -8.82
CA ARG A 123 14.60 6.51 -8.38
C ARG A 123 14.53 6.40 -6.86
N PRO A 124 13.65 7.18 -6.22
CA PRO A 124 13.46 7.09 -4.77
C PRO A 124 12.55 5.92 -4.42
N GLN A 125 12.25 5.80 -3.13
CA GLN A 125 11.27 4.84 -2.67
C GLN A 125 9.95 5.56 -2.43
N PHE A 126 8.87 4.86 -2.74
CA PHE A 126 7.50 5.34 -2.54
C PHE A 126 6.89 4.52 -1.43
N TYR A 127 6.52 5.17 -0.36
CA TYR A 127 5.93 4.49 0.79
C TYR A 127 4.42 4.48 0.66
N PHE A 128 3.88 3.28 0.43
CA PHE A 128 2.45 3.06 0.33
C PHE A 128 1.99 2.23 1.52
N ARG A 129 1.14 2.77 2.34
CA ARG A 129 0.55 2.09 3.51
C ARG A 129 1.59 1.49 4.46
N THR A 130 2.14 0.33 4.13
CA THR A 130 3.02 -0.40 5.05
C THR A 130 4.41 -0.71 4.50
N THR A 131 4.70 -0.36 3.25
CA THR A 131 6.00 -0.70 2.66
C THR A 131 6.50 0.32 1.65
N ASP A 132 7.81 0.32 1.46
CA ASP A 132 8.49 1.11 0.44
C ASP A 132 8.63 0.30 -0.85
N VAL A 133 8.45 0.96 -1.99
CA VAL A 133 8.67 0.37 -3.31
C VAL A 133 9.48 1.36 -4.13
N THR A 134 10.56 0.89 -4.74
CA THR A 134 11.37 1.73 -5.61
C THR A 134 10.60 2.05 -6.89
N GLY A 135 10.69 3.29 -7.33
CA GLY A 135 10.07 3.72 -8.58
C GLY A 135 10.86 4.79 -9.29
N ALA A 136 10.72 4.85 -10.60
CA ALA A 136 11.38 5.86 -11.42
C ALA A 136 10.41 7.02 -11.67
N ILE A 137 10.91 8.23 -11.52
CA ILE A 137 10.13 9.45 -11.77
C ILE A 137 10.43 9.98 -13.15
N GLU A 138 9.36 10.27 -13.90
CA GLU A 138 9.44 10.95 -15.17
C GLU A 138 8.77 12.32 -15.02
N LEU A 139 9.52 13.37 -15.34
CA LEU A 139 9.03 14.74 -15.23
C LEU A 139 8.20 15.13 -16.47
N PRO A 140 7.30 16.11 -16.33
CA PRO A 140 6.53 16.61 -17.47
C PRO A 140 7.46 17.14 -18.56
N GLU A 141 7.00 17.10 -19.80
CA GLU A 141 7.74 17.65 -20.92
C GLU A 141 8.10 19.11 -20.67
N GLY A 142 9.34 19.47 -20.95
CA GLY A 142 9.82 20.84 -20.75
C GLY A 142 10.32 21.15 -19.36
N LYS A 143 10.14 20.23 -18.41
CA LYS A 143 10.63 20.41 -17.05
C LYS A 143 11.86 19.54 -16.85
N GLU A 144 13.00 20.19 -16.57
CA GLU A 144 14.27 19.48 -16.47
C GLU A 144 14.61 19.04 -15.05
N MET A 145 14.12 19.77 -14.04
CA MET A 145 14.44 19.48 -12.66
C MET A 145 13.31 19.91 -11.72
N VAL A 146 13.34 19.36 -10.52
CA VAL A 146 12.42 19.72 -9.44
C VAL A 146 13.26 20.16 -8.25
N MET A 147 12.97 21.34 -7.72
CA MET A 147 13.66 21.91 -6.60
C MET A 147 12.98 21.55 -5.28
N PRO A 148 13.74 21.46 -4.17
CA PRO A 148 13.12 21.36 -2.85
C PRO A 148 12.13 22.52 -2.66
N GLY A 149 10.93 22.20 -2.17
CA GLY A 149 9.87 23.20 -1.99
C GLY A 149 8.88 23.28 -3.16
N ASP A 150 9.15 22.59 -4.25
CA ASP A 150 8.27 22.62 -5.43
C ASP A 150 7.07 21.69 -5.29
N ASN A 151 5.99 22.09 -5.96
CA ASN A 151 4.87 21.21 -6.27
C ASN A 151 4.97 20.84 -7.75
N VAL A 152 4.76 19.58 -8.08
CA VAL A 152 4.89 19.15 -9.48
C VAL A 152 4.05 17.89 -9.74
N SER A 153 3.60 17.76 -10.99
CA SER A 153 2.95 16.54 -11.47
C SER A 153 4.04 15.64 -12.03
N ILE A 154 4.03 14.38 -11.65
CA ILE A 154 5.03 13.41 -12.12
C ILE A 154 4.37 12.15 -12.63
N THR A 155 5.11 11.39 -13.43
CA THR A 155 4.72 10.05 -13.83
C THR A 155 5.67 9.09 -13.10
N VAL A 156 5.13 8.03 -12.54
CA VAL A 156 5.89 7.07 -11.75
C VAL A 156 5.74 5.66 -12.31
N LYS A 157 6.86 4.95 -12.39
CA LYS A 157 6.87 3.52 -12.70
C LYS A 157 7.51 2.79 -11.52
N LEU A 158 6.71 2.01 -10.81
CA LEU A 158 7.20 1.22 -9.68
C LEU A 158 7.80 -0.08 -10.18
N ILE A 159 8.77 -0.62 -9.44
CA ILE A 159 9.37 -1.92 -9.79
C ILE A 159 8.43 -3.08 -9.49
N ASN A 160 7.49 -2.89 -8.56
CA ASN A 160 6.48 -3.90 -8.21
C ASN A 160 5.10 -3.23 -8.17
N PRO A 161 4.04 -3.96 -8.55
CA PRO A 161 2.70 -3.38 -8.47
C PRO A 161 2.24 -3.25 -7.04
N ILE A 162 1.42 -2.25 -6.78
CA ILE A 162 0.85 -1.96 -5.46
C ILE A 162 -0.66 -1.83 -5.64
N ALA A 163 -1.41 -2.35 -4.68
CA ALA A 163 -2.86 -2.14 -4.65
C ALA A 163 -3.12 -0.65 -4.53
N MET A 164 -3.73 -0.04 -5.52
CA MET A 164 -3.97 1.40 -5.51
C MET A 164 -5.23 1.80 -6.24
N GLU A 165 -5.69 2.99 -5.91
CA GLU A 165 -6.79 3.67 -6.57
C GLU A 165 -6.48 5.16 -6.56
N GLU A 166 -7.18 5.93 -7.37
CA GLU A 166 -7.00 7.38 -7.41
C GLU A 166 -7.29 7.95 -6.02
N GLY A 167 -6.47 8.90 -5.62
CA GLY A 167 -6.57 9.51 -4.29
C GLY A 167 -5.70 8.86 -3.22
N LEU A 168 -5.07 7.73 -3.51
CA LEU A 168 -4.17 7.09 -2.55
C LEU A 168 -2.96 8.00 -2.28
N ARG A 169 -2.67 8.23 -1.01
CA ARG A 169 -1.53 9.06 -0.59
C ARG A 169 -0.29 8.22 -0.43
N PHE A 170 0.85 8.83 -0.68
CA PHE A 170 2.14 8.17 -0.50
C PHE A 170 3.18 9.18 -0.03
N ALA A 171 4.25 8.66 0.56
CA ALA A 171 5.43 9.46 0.88
C ALA A 171 6.54 9.08 -0.08
N ILE A 172 7.44 10.03 -0.34
CA ILE A 172 8.65 9.78 -1.13
C ILE A 172 9.80 9.77 -0.14
N ARG A 173 10.58 8.70 -0.18
CA ARG A 173 11.65 8.48 0.80
C ARG A 173 12.98 8.21 0.11
N GLU A 174 14.02 8.68 0.75
CA GLU A 174 15.39 8.48 0.27
C GLU A 174 16.23 8.10 1.48
N GLY A 175 16.76 6.87 1.46
CA GLY A 175 17.53 6.35 2.59
C GLY A 175 16.75 6.32 3.91
N GLY A 176 15.45 6.02 3.85
CA GLY A 176 14.61 5.96 5.03
C GLY A 176 14.10 7.31 5.52
N ARG A 177 14.47 8.39 4.85
CA ARG A 177 14.08 9.76 5.21
C ARG A 177 13.03 10.28 4.23
N THR A 178 11.94 10.86 4.74
CA THR A 178 10.91 11.43 3.88
C THR A 178 11.42 12.71 3.22
N VAL A 179 11.36 12.75 1.90
CA VAL A 179 11.76 13.92 1.10
C VAL A 179 10.61 14.53 0.33
N GLY A 180 9.45 13.90 0.34
CA GLY A 180 8.27 14.42 -0.34
C GLY A 180 7.03 13.63 0.01
N ALA A 181 5.91 14.11 -0.47
CA ALA A 181 4.62 13.45 -0.29
C ALA A 181 3.74 13.74 -1.50
N GLY A 182 2.81 12.84 -1.76
CA GLY A 182 1.94 13.04 -2.89
C GLY A 182 0.69 12.19 -2.84
N VAL A 183 -0.05 12.28 -3.92
CA VAL A 183 -1.31 11.55 -4.08
C VAL A 183 -1.38 11.00 -5.50
N VAL A 184 -1.91 9.79 -5.64
CA VAL A 184 -2.14 9.18 -6.96
C VAL A 184 -3.25 9.97 -7.65
N ALA A 185 -2.92 10.60 -8.78
CA ALA A 185 -3.87 11.40 -9.54
C ALA A 185 -4.60 10.56 -10.59
N LYS A 186 -3.86 9.78 -11.36
CA LYS A 186 -4.42 8.95 -12.41
C LYS A 186 -3.61 7.67 -12.57
N ILE A 187 -4.30 6.56 -12.72
CA ILE A 187 -3.66 5.26 -12.94
C ILE A 187 -3.54 5.05 -14.46
N ILE A 188 -2.35 4.67 -14.90
CA ILE A 188 -2.07 4.40 -16.31
C ILE A 188 -2.12 2.90 -16.56
N GLU A 189 -1.53 2.10 -15.63
CA GLU A 189 -1.46 0.66 -15.86
C GLU A 189 -1.14 -0.14 -14.58
#